data_cf31f7281049a8ea1e2f26cc55b3aa29
#
_entry.id   cf31f7281049a8ea1e2f26cc55b3aa29
#
_cell.length_a   1.000
_cell.length_b   1.000
_cell.length_c   1.000
_cell.angle_alpha   90.00
_cell.angle_beta   90.00
_cell.angle_gamma   90.00
#
_symmetry.space_group_name_H-M   'P 1'
#
loop_
_entity.id
_entity.type
_entity.pdbx_description
1 polymer ?
#
loop_
_entity_poly.entity_id
_entity_poly.type
_entity_poly.pdbx_seq_one_letter_code
_entity_poly.pdbx_strand_id
1 'polypeptide(L)'
;MAYNFKEYMERPDRLTAGHRMCAGCGASIALRNVMKAVHPEDHAVICNATSCMEVSTFIYPYTAWQDSYIHTAFENAGATCSGVEAAYRAMSKKGKIGGTYKFIAVGGDGGTYDIGFQSLSGAMERNTDMVYVCYDNEA
;
A
#
# COMPACT_ATOMS: atom_id res chain seq x y z
N MET A 1 -12.39 -16.16 -10.60
CA MET A 1 -11.28 -16.71 -11.38
C MET A 1 -10.49 -17.66 -10.48
N ALA A 2 -10.16 -18.86 -10.94
CA ALA A 2 -9.29 -19.75 -10.18
C ALA A 2 -7.89 -19.12 -10.11
N TYR A 3 -7.32 -19.06 -8.93
CA TYR A 3 -5.99 -18.51 -8.70
C TYR A 3 -4.93 -19.46 -9.28
N ASN A 4 -4.15 -18.98 -10.24
CA ASN A 4 -3.08 -19.79 -10.83
C ASN A 4 -1.78 -19.55 -10.04
N PHE A 5 -1.44 -20.48 -9.16
CA PHE A 5 -0.28 -20.37 -8.29
C PHE A 5 1.05 -20.28 -9.07
N LYS A 6 1.16 -20.98 -10.20
CA LYS A 6 2.35 -20.92 -11.05
C LYS A 6 2.56 -19.52 -11.62
N GLU A 7 1.51 -18.93 -12.18
CA GLU A 7 1.53 -17.55 -12.70
C GLU A 7 1.88 -16.55 -11.59
N TYR A 8 1.32 -16.74 -10.40
CA TYR A 8 1.64 -15.87 -9.26
C TYR A 8 3.12 -15.93 -8.85
N MET A 9 3.71 -17.12 -8.84
CA MET A 9 5.12 -17.29 -8.50
C MET A 9 6.05 -16.62 -9.51
N GLU A 10 5.65 -16.55 -10.77
CA GLU A 10 6.41 -15.92 -11.86
C GLU A 10 6.28 -14.38 -11.89
N ARG A 11 5.34 -13.81 -11.12
CA ARG A 11 5.17 -12.34 -11.06
C ARG A 11 6.39 -11.66 -10.46
N PRO A 12 6.79 -10.49 -10.99
CA PRO A 12 7.93 -9.76 -10.48
C PRO A 12 7.69 -9.29 -9.03
N ASP A 13 8.75 -9.23 -8.25
CA ASP A 13 8.72 -8.60 -6.95
C ASP A 13 8.63 -7.08 -7.11
N ARG A 14 7.74 -6.45 -6.34
CA ARG A 14 7.55 -4.99 -6.31
C ARG A 14 8.20 -4.33 -5.07
N LEU A 15 8.77 -5.15 -4.19
CA LEU A 15 9.59 -4.73 -3.07
C LEU A 15 11.00 -5.26 -3.26
N THR A 16 11.98 -4.38 -3.33
CA THR A 16 13.40 -4.77 -3.49
C THR A 16 13.98 -5.37 -2.21
N ALA A 17 15.19 -5.94 -2.32
CA ALA A 17 15.93 -6.43 -1.17
C ALA A 17 16.49 -5.31 -0.26
N GLY A 18 16.32 -4.04 -0.63
CA GLY A 18 16.85 -2.89 0.11
C GLY A 18 16.07 -2.51 1.38
N HIS A 19 15.06 -3.27 1.76
CA HIS A 19 14.35 -3.07 3.02
C HIS A 19 15.22 -3.49 4.22
N ARG A 20 14.91 -2.94 5.40
CA ARG A 20 15.66 -3.18 6.65
C ARG A 20 14.92 -4.08 7.65
N MET A 21 13.99 -4.88 7.18
CA MET A 21 13.30 -5.88 7.99
C MET A 21 14.26 -7.01 8.36
N CYS A 22 14.07 -7.60 9.54
CA CYS A 22 14.89 -8.72 10.02
C CYS A 22 14.80 -9.93 9.08
N ALA A 23 15.84 -10.74 9.05
CA ALA A 23 15.81 -12.01 8.35
C ALA A 23 14.68 -12.90 8.89
N GLY A 24 13.85 -13.44 8.01
CA GLY A 24 12.69 -14.25 8.40
C GLY A 24 11.51 -13.47 8.96
N CYS A 25 11.51 -12.14 8.91
CA CYS A 25 10.38 -11.33 9.35
C CYS A 25 9.13 -11.61 8.51
N GLY A 26 8.02 -11.99 9.18
CA GLY A 26 6.74 -12.25 8.53
C GLY A 26 6.19 -11.06 7.76
N ALA A 27 6.50 -9.83 8.18
CA ALA A 27 6.08 -8.61 7.50
C ALA A 27 6.59 -8.54 6.06
N SER A 28 7.88 -8.84 5.82
CA SER A 28 8.45 -8.81 4.47
C SER A 28 7.83 -9.88 3.56
N ILE A 29 7.51 -11.03 4.10
CA ILE A 29 6.86 -12.12 3.38
C ILE A 29 5.42 -11.75 3.03
N ALA A 30 4.66 -11.26 4.00
CA ALA A 30 3.27 -10.83 3.82
C ALA A 30 3.18 -9.71 2.78
N LEU A 31 4.02 -8.67 2.92
CA LEU A 31 4.03 -7.52 2.02
C LEU A 31 4.35 -7.92 0.58
N ARG A 32 5.35 -8.80 0.35
CA ARG A 32 5.64 -9.32 -1.00
C ARG A 32 4.46 -10.05 -1.59
N ASN A 33 3.74 -10.84 -0.78
CA ASN A 33 2.55 -11.54 -1.24
C ASN A 33 1.42 -10.58 -1.61
N VAL A 34 1.17 -9.56 -0.81
CA VAL A 34 0.18 -8.50 -1.12
C VAL A 34 0.53 -7.82 -2.44
N MET A 35 1.79 -7.42 -2.61
CA MET A 35 2.22 -6.71 -3.81
C MET A 35 2.22 -7.60 -5.07
N LYS A 36 2.51 -8.89 -4.94
CA LYS A 36 2.38 -9.85 -6.06
C LYS A 36 0.93 -10.07 -6.49
N ALA A 37 -0.06 -9.75 -5.65
CA ALA A 37 -1.47 -9.81 -6.05
C ALA A 37 -1.84 -8.74 -7.09
N VAL A 38 -1.12 -7.62 -7.13
CA VAL A 38 -1.30 -6.59 -8.17
C VAL A 38 -0.88 -7.16 -9.53
N HIS A 39 -1.73 -6.97 -10.54
CA HIS A 39 -1.41 -7.45 -11.89
C HIS A 39 -0.15 -6.76 -12.41
N PRO A 40 0.74 -7.48 -13.14
CA PRO A 40 2.00 -6.89 -13.62
C PRO A 40 1.85 -5.62 -14.46
N GLU A 41 0.75 -5.50 -15.20
CA GLU A 41 0.47 -4.32 -16.06
C GLU A 41 -0.19 -3.16 -15.30
N ASP A 42 -0.66 -3.38 -14.07
CA ASP A 42 -1.29 -2.35 -13.26
C ASP A 42 -0.22 -1.54 -12.50
N HIS A 43 -0.45 -0.26 -12.39
CA HIS A 43 0.34 0.62 -11.53
C HIS A 43 -0.18 0.52 -10.09
N ALA A 44 0.71 0.43 -9.11
CA ALA A 44 0.35 0.54 -7.71
C ALA A 44 0.73 1.91 -7.14
N VAL A 45 -0.12 2.44 -6.27
CA VAL A 45 0.19 3.61 -5.46
C VAL A 45 0.00 3.21 -4.00
N ILE A 46 1.09 3.25 -3.26
CA ILE A 46 1.13 2.84 -1.86
C ILE A 46 1.11 4.09 -0.97
N CYS A 47 0.10 4.20 -0.11
CA CYS A 47 0.01 5.20 0.93
C CYS A 47 0.28 4.51 2.27
N ASN A 48 1.49 4.66 2.80
CA ASN A 48 1.93 3.93 3.98
C ASN A 48 2.04 4.88 5.18
N ALA A 49 1.27 4.60 6.22
CA ALA A 49 1.38 5.31 7.48
C ALA A 49 2.60 4.86 8.26
N THR A 50 3.14 5.73 9.10
CA THR A 50 4.23 5.41 10.01
C THR A 50 3.94 4.12 10.78
N SER A 51 4.78 3.13 10.59
CA SER A 51 4.65 1.79 11.17
C SER A 51 5.96 1.01 10.97
N CYS A 52 6.05 -0.20 11.51
CA CYS A 52 7.20 -1.07 11.24
C CYS A 52 7.44 -1.29 9.75
N MET A 53 6.39 -1.41 8.95
CA MET A 53 6.53 -1.54 7.49
C MET A 53 7.05 -0.27 6.84
N GLU A 54 6.62 0.91 7.30
CA GLU A 54 7.08 2.17 6.75
C GLU A 54 8.57 2.37 7.05
N VAL A 55 8.95 2.39 8.32
CA VAL A 55 10.34 2.71 8.74
C VAL A 55 11.37 1.71 8.23
N SER A 56 10.96 0.49 7.93
CA SER A 56 11.87 -0.54 7.41
C SER A 56 11.98 -0.56 5.88
N THR A 57 11.04 0.04 5.17
CA THR A 57 11.00 0.04 3.69
C THR A 57 11.34 1.38 3.07
N PHE A 58 11.29 2.46 3.85
CA PHE A 58 11.60 3.82 3.40
C PHE A 58 12.47 4.54 4.41
N ILE A 59 13.70 4.85 4.05
CA ILE A 59 14.58 5.76 4.81
C ILE A 59 15.21 6.72 3.82
N TYR A 60 14.75 7.97 3.86
CA TYR A 60 15.25 9.00 2.98
C TYR A 60 16.78 9.03 2.91
N PRO A 61 17.39 9.12 1.72
CA PRO A 61 16.75 9.22 0.39
C PRO A 61 16.46 7.88 -0.30
N TYR A 62 16.55 6.77 0.40
CA TYR A 62 16.40 5.41 -0.15
C TYR A 62 15.00 4.88 0.07
N THR A 63 14.53 4.06 -0.88
CA THR A 63 13.28 3.32 -0.77
C THR A 63 13.45 1.90 -1.31
N ALA A 64 12.77 0.94 -0.70
CA ALA A 64 12.71 -0.43 -1.20
C ALA A 64 11.55 -0.64 -2.20
N TRP A 65 10.68 0.35 -2.38
CA TRP A 65 9.52 0.26 -3.25
C TRP A 65 9.87 0.51 -4.70
N GLN A 66 9.30 -0.28 -5.60
CA GLN A 66 9.40 -0.09 -7.05
C GLN A 66 8.19 0.66 -7.61
N ASP A 67 7.13 0.78 -6.84
CA ASP A 67 5.90 1.49 -7.19
C ASP A 67 5.90 2.91 -6.60
N SER A 68 4.89 3.69 -6.99
CA SER A 68 4.66 5.01 -6.39
C SER A 68 4.37 4.89 -4.90
N TYR A 69 5.13 5.59 -4.09
CA TYR A 69 5.08 5.47 -2.64
C TYR A 69 4.90 6.84 -1.97
N ILE A 70 3.98 6.91 -1.04
CA ILE A 70 3.70 8.11 -0.25
C ILE A 70 3.79 7.73 1.23
N HIS A 71 4.73 8.34 1.94
CA HIS A 71 4.79 8.26 3.39
C HIS A 71 3.80 9.22 4.03
N THR A 72 3.12 8.78 5.09
CA THR A 72 2.20 9.59 5.87
C THR A 72 2.39 9.35 7.37
N ALA A 73 1.83 10.23 8.20
CA ALA A 73 1.81 10.04 9.64
C ALA A 73 0.90 8.86 10.03
N PHE A 74 1.03 8.39 11.27
CA PHE A 74 0.37 7.19 11.80
C PHE A 74 -1.12 7.08 11.45
N GLU A 75 -1.84 8.21 11.49
CA GLU A 75 -3.30 8.28 11.36
C GLU A 75 -3.80 8.44 9.92
N ASN A 76 -2.92 8.71 8.95
CA ASN A 76 -3.33 9.34 7.69
C ASN A 76 -3.43 8.39 6.48
N ALA A 77 -3.13 7.09 6.60
CA ALA A 77 -3.11 6.18 5.45
C ALA A 77 -4.43 6.22 4.66
N GLY A 78 -5.57 6.07 5.33
CA GLY A 78 -6.89 6.10 4.71
C GLY A 78 -7.24 7.43 4.07
N ALA A 79 -6.95 8.54 4.75
CA ALA A 79 -7.23 9.89 4.25
C ALA A 79 -6.36 10.22 3.04
N THR A 80 -5.06 9.94 3.10
CA THR A 80 -4.12 10.20 2.00
C THR A 80 -4.49 9.36 0.78
N CYS A 81 -4.74 8.07 0.97
CA CYS A 81 -5.14 7.18 -0.12
C CYS A 81 -6.45 7.62 -0.78
N SER A 82 -7.43 8.06 0.02
CA SER A 82 -8.69 8.64 -0.50
C SER A 82 -8.45 9.88 -1.36
N GLY A 83 -7.53 10.75 -0.93
CA GLY A 83 -7.19 11.97 -1.70
C GLY A 83 -6.51 11.64 -3.02
N VAL A 84 -5.57 10.68 -3.02
CA VAL A 84 -4.85 10.25 -4.22
C VAL A 84 -5.79 9.56 -5.20
N GLU A 85 -6.66 8.69 -4.73
CA GLU A 85 -7.66 8.02 -5.56
C GLU A 85 -8.64 9.02 -6.19
N ALA A 86 -9.13 9.98 -5.41
CA ALA A 86 -9.99 11.05 -5.92
C ALA A 86 -9.29 11.91 -6.98
N ALA A 87 -8.03 12.24 -6.77
CA ALA A 87 -7.20 12.96 -7.75
C ALA A 87 -7.04 12.16 -9.04
N TYR A 88 -6.75 10.86 -8.93
CA TYR A 88 -6.67 9.97 -10.09
C TYR A 88 -7.97 9.97 -10.89
N ARG A 89 -9.11 9.77 -10.23
CA ARG A 89 -10.42 9.82 -10.93
C ARG A 89 -10.65 11.15 -11.64
N ALA A 90 -10.30 12.25 -11.02
CA ALA A 90 -10.46 13.58 -11.61
C ALA A 90 -9.52 13.78 -12.82
N MET A 91 -8.27 13.31 -12.74
CA MET A 91 -7.30 13.41 -13.82
C MET A 91 -7.64 12.48 -14.98
N SER A 92 -8.09 11.27 -14.69
CA SER A 92 -8.55 10.30 -15.69
C SER A 92 -9.75 10.82 -16.48
N LYS A 93 -10.74 11.40 -15.80
CA LYS A 93 -11.89 12.05 -16.47
C LYS A 93 -11.48 13.20 -17.39
N LYS A 94 -10.38 13.88 -17.09
CA LYS A 94 -9.83 14.97 -17.93
C LYS A 94 -8.89 14.47 -19.02
N GLY A 95 -8.71 13.15 -19.17
CA GLY A 95 -7.78 12.56 -20.15
C GLY A 95 -6.31 12.86 -19.88
N LYS A 96 -5.95 13.25 -18.64
CA LYS A 96 -4.58 13.61 -18.27
C LYS A 96 -3.73 12.44 -17.81
N ILE A 97 -4.35 11.33 -17.43
CA ILE A 97 -3.68 10.11 -17.00
C ILE A 97 -4.42 8.90 -17.57
N GLY A 98 -3.69 7.93 -18.07
CA GLY A 98 -4.18 6.65 -18.56
C GLY A 98 -3.60 5.49 -17.78
N GLY A 99 -4.07 4.28 -18.08
CA GLY A 99 -3.66 3.06 -17.38
C GLY A 99 -4.54 2.74 -16.17
N THR A 100 -4.36 1.55 -15.62
CA THR A 100 -5.08 1.06 -14.44
C THR A 100 -4.22 1.26 -13.21
N TYR A 101 -4.76 1.93 -12.21
CA TYR A 101 -4.09 2.18 -10.94
C TYR A 101 -4.79 1.45 -9.80
N LYS A 102 -4.00 0.84 -8.92
CA LYS A 102 -4.45 0.19 -7.69
C LYS A 102 -3.94 1.00 -6.49
N PHE A 103 -4.85 1.37 -5.61
CA PHE A 103 -4.54 2.19 -4.44
C PHE A 103 -4.48 1.29 -3.22
N ILE A 104 -3.35 1.29 -2.52
CA ILE A 104 -3.08 0.42 -1.38
C ILE A 104 -2.67 1.30 -0.21
N ALA A 105 -3.55 1.36 0.79
CA ALA A 105 -3.24 1.98 2.07
C ALA A 105 -2.64 0.94 3.00
N VAL A 106 -1.55 1.27 3.68
CA VAL A 106 -0.91 0.39 4.66
C VAL A 106 -0.81 1.12 5.99
N GLY A 107 -1.29 0.49 7.05
CA GLY A 107 -1.20 1.01 8.42
C GLY A 107 -0.77 -0.09 9.39
N GLY A 108 -0.14 0.30 10.49
CA GLY A 108 0.06 -0.59 11.63
C GLY A 108 -1.25 -0.77 12.41
N ASP A 109 -1.23 -1.63 13.41
CA ASP A 109 -2.37 -1.92 14.29
C ASP A 109 -2.82 -0.68 15.08
N GLY A 110 -1.93 0.01 15.77
CA GLY A 110 -2.25 1.26 16.46
C GLY A 110 -2.72 2.36 15.52
N GLY A 111 -2.09 2.50 14.35
CA GLY A 111 -2.51 3.43 13.31
C GLY A 111 -3.87 3.10 12.70
N THR A 112 -4.28 1.85 12.73
CA THR A 112 -5.55 1.38 12.17
C THR A 112 -6.67 1.38 13.19
N TYR A 113 -6.44 0.78 14.37
CA TYR A 113 -7.50 0.53 15.36
C TYR A 113 -7.71 1.68 16.33
N ASP A 114 -6.73 2.58 16.45
CA ASP A 114 -6.79 3.71 17.36
C ASP A 114 -6.69 5.04 16.58
N ILE A 115 -5.49 5.62 16.49
CA ILE A 115 -5.29 7.01 16.02
C ILE A 115 -5.76 7.26 14.57
N GLY A 116 -5.71 6.27 13.69
CA GLY A 116 -6.13 6.38 12.29
C GLY A 116 -7.53 5.84 11.99
N PHE A 117 -8.25 5.33 12.99
CA PHE A 117 -9.55 4.71 12.78
C PHE A 117 -10.56 5.64 12.13
N GLN A 118 -10.61 6.91 12.51
CA GLN A 118 -11.51 7.90 11.89
C GLN A 118 -11.20 8.12 10.39
N SER A 119 -9.93 8.13 10.00
CA SER A 119 -9.51 8.25 8.60
C SER A 119 -9.99 7.06 7.78
N LEU A 120 -9.83 5.86 8.31
CA LEU A 120 -10.27 4.62 7.68
C LEU A 120 -11.81 4.58 7.60
N SER A 121 -12.51 4.87 8.70
CA SER A 121 -13.97 4.92 8.74
C SER A 121 -14.53 5.88 7.69
N GLY A 122 -13.97 7.09 7.59
CA GLY A 122 -14.37 8.05 6.56
C GLY A 122 -14.07 7.61 5.13
N ALA A 123 -12.97 6.89 4.91
CA ALA A 123 -12.65 6.32 3.60
C ALA A 123 -13.65 5.23 3.20
N MET A 124 -14.03 4.37 4.16
CA MET A 124 -15.06 3.33 3.95
C MET A 124 -16.44 3.93 3.68
N GLU A 125 -16.83 4.95 4.46
CA GLU A 125 -18.12 5.66 4.25
C GLU A 125 -18.21 6.26 2.85
N ARG A 126 -17.12 6.84 2.35
CA ARG A 126 -17.06 7.39 0.99
C ARG A 126 -16.94 6.34 -0.10
N ASN A 127 -16.86 5.07 0.27
CA ASN A 127 -16.62 3.96 -0.66
C ASN A 127 -15.39 4.22 -1.57
N THR A 128 -14.28 4.66 -0.97
CA THR A 128 -13.02 4.88 -1.67
C THR A 128 -12.52 3.57 -2.28
N ASP A 129 -12.17 3.57 -3.55
CA ASP A 129 -11.67 2.39 -4.26
C ASP A 129 -10.20 2.14 -3.90
N MET A 130 -9.99 1.49 -2.76
CA MET A 130 -8.67 1.14 -2.24
C MET A 130 -8.68 -0.20 -1.51
N VAL A 131 -7.53 -0.83 -1.44
CA VAL A 131 -7.26 -1.94 -0.52
C VAL A 131 -6.56 -1.37 0.71
N TYR A 132 -7.10 -1.64 1.89
CA TYR A 132 -6.44 -1.29 3.15
C TYR A 132 -5.79 -2.52 3.75
N VAL A 133 -4.50 -2.43 4.03
CA VAL A 133 -3.70 -3.50 4.65
C VAL A 133 -3.34 -3.05 6.06
N CYS A 134 -3.90 -3.72 7.05
CA CYS A 134 -3.48 -3.57 8.44
C CYS A 134 -2.36 -4.56 8.74
N TYR A 135 -1.20 -4.05 9.11
CA TYR A 135 -0.13 -4.86 9.66
C TYR A 135 -0.25 -4.90 11.18
N ASP A 136 -0.90 -5.95 11.66
CA ASP A 136 -1.14 -6.17 13.08
C ASP A 136 -0.01 -7.04 13.65
N ASN A 137 0.82 -6.46 14.48
CA ASN A 137 1.90 -7.13 15.19
C ASN A 137 1.87 -6.85 16.71
N GLU A 138 0.78 -6.24 17.18
CA GLU A 138 0.54 -5.91 18.61
C GLU A 138 1.66 -5.03 19.21
N ALA A 139 2.27 -4.12 18.44
CA ALA A 139 3.39 -3.28 18.85
C ALA A 139 3.10 -1.78 18.74
#